data_9174be763725cb0b69e8eae05734f18d
#
_entry.id   9174be763725cb0b69e8eae05734f18d
#
_cell.length_a   1.000
_cell.length_b   1.000
_cell.length_c   1.000
_cell.angle_alpha   90.00
_cell.angle_beta   90.00
_cell.angle_gamma   90.00
#
_symmetry.space_group_name_H-M   'P 1'
#
loop_
_entity.id
_entity.type
_entity.pdbx_description
1 polymer ?
#
loop_
_entity_poly.entity_id
_entity_poly.type
_entity_poly.pdbx_seq_one_letter_code
_entity_poly.pdbx_strand_id
1 'polypeptide(L)'
;MTMNGQVTRVALALVAMAISAGAHAGDAARGKQKAEQVCAACHGPDGNKPSAPDQPVLAGQYQDYLVRALSDYKNGRRTNAIMKGFAGQLSKQDIEDLAAWFSGQDRTALHDQR
;
A
#
# COMPACT_ATOMS: atom_id res chain seq x y z
N MET A 1 -72.14 13.32 -13.11
CA MET A 1 -71.12 13.62 -12.05
C MET A 1 -69.90 12.73 -12.34
N THR A 2 -68.88 13.30 -12.92
CA THR A 2 -67.65 12.59 -13.23
C THR A 2 -66.68 12.75 -12.04
N MET A 3 -66.42 11.68 -11.36
CA MET A 3 -65.37 11.65 -10.35
C MET A 3 -64.01 11.42 -11.03
N ASN A 4 -63.25 12.49 -11.11
CA ASN A 4 -61.84 12.43 -11.59
C ASN A 4 -60.99 11.81 -10.52
N GLY A 5 -60.70 10.51 -10.66
CA GLY A 5 -59.66 9.85 -9.89
C GLY A 5 -58.30 10.27 -10.40
N GLN A 6 -57.67 11.20 -9.73
CA GLN A 6 -56.25 11.49 -9.94
C GLN A 6 -55.45 10.35 -9.29
N VAL A 7 -54.92 9.50 -10.14
CA VAL A 7 -53.96 8.49 -9.72
C VAL A 7 -52.60 9.19 -9.59
N THR A 8 -52.26 9.52 -8.36
CA THR A 8 -50.97 10.05 -8.02
C THR A 8 -49.92 8.93 -8.22
N ARG A 9 -49.18 9.01 -9.32
CA ARG A 9 -48.04 8.13 -9.56
C ARG A 9 -46.90 8.61 -8.67
N VAL A 10 -46.70 7.91 -7.58
CA VAL A 10 -45.52 8.02 -6.76
C VAL A 10 -44.37 7.34 -7.52
N ALA A 11 -43.55 8.14 -8.15
CA ALA A 11 -42.29 7.64 -8.74
C ALA A 11 -41.32 7.33 -7.61
N LEU A 12 -41.14 6.05 -7.28
CA LEU A 12 -40.08 5.59 -6.42
C LEU A 12 -38.75 5.75 -7.21
N ALA A 13 -38.02 6.83 -6.93
CA ALA A 13 -36.66 6.96 -7.39
C ALA A 13 -35.76 6.04 -6.53
N LEU A 14 -35.44 4.87 -7.06
CA LEU A 14 -34.38 4.01 -6.51
C LEU A 14 -33.04 4.69 -6.80
N VAL A 15 -32.52 5.40 -5.80
CA VAL A 15 -31.13 5.86 -5.81
C VAL A 15 -30.28 4.61 -5.58
N ALA A 16 -29.78 4.03 -6.67
CA ALA A 16 -28.75 3.03 -6.61
C ALA A 16 -27.46 3.72 -6.09
N MET A 17 -27.16 3.59 -4.80
CA MET A 17 -25.86 3.89 -4.25
C MET A 17 -24.88 2.88 -4.87
N ALA A 18 -24.18 3.28 -5.90
CA ALA A 18 -23.00 2.57 -6.37
C ALA A 18 -21.95 2.65 -5.27
N ILE A 19 -21.84 1.62 -4.46
CA ILE A 19 -20.70 1.44 -3.58
C ILE A 19 -19.52 1.15 -4.50
N SER A 20 -18.80 2.19 -4.88
CA SER A 20 -17.51 2.04 -5.52
C SER A 20 -16.61 1.36 -4.49
N ALA A 21 -16.45 0.05 -4.60
CA ALA A 21 -15.35 -0.65 -3.97
C ALA A 21 -14.08 -0.14 -4.67
N GLY A 22 -13.60 1.02 -4.25
CA GLY A 22 -12.35 1.58 -4.73
C GLY A 22 -11.27 0.55 -4.48
N ALA A 23 -10.56 0.14 -5.54
CA ALA A 23 -9.29 -0.54 -5.39
C ALA A 23 -8.44 0.37 -4.49
N HIS A 24 -8.16 -0.06 -3.26
CA HIS A 24 -7.39 0.72 -2.32
C HIS A 24 -5.95 0.74 -2.81
N ALA A 25 -5.58 1.79 -3.58
CA ALA A 25 -4.19 2.16 -3.76
C ALA A 25 -3.56 2.32 -2.38
N GLY A 26 -2.30 1.95 -2.22
CA GLY A 26 -1.61 2.05 -0.94
C GLY A 26 -1.65 3.48 -0.39
N ASP A 27 -1.78 3.58 0.92
CA ASP A 27 -1.76 4.84 1.65
C ASP A 27 -0.37 5.07 2.24
N ALA A 28 0.34 6.08 1.76
CA ALA A 28 1.70 6.39 2.19
C ALA A 28 1.79 6.78 3.68
N ALA A 29 0.78 7.42 4.23
CA ALA A 29 0.77 7.79 5.66
C ALA A 29 0.65 6.57 6.56
N ARG A 30 -0.22 5.61 6.23
CA ARG A 30 -0.26 4.32 6.94
C ARG A 30 1.03 3.53 6.71
N GLY A 31 1.56 3.57 5.50
CA GLY A 31 2.83 2.94 5.15
C GLY A 31 3.99 3.47 5.99
N LYS A 32 4.07 4.78 6.21
CA LYS A 32 5.04 5.40 7.08
C LYS A 32 4.97 4.84 8.50
N GLN A 33 3.78 4.79 9.08
CA GLN A 33 3.59 4.26 10.43
C GLN A 33 4.03 2.80 10.53
N LYS A 34 3.67 1.98 9.55
CA LYS A 34 4.07 0.58 9.51
C LYS A 34 5.59 0.43 9.31
N ALA A 35 6.18 1.24 8.44
CA ALA A 35 7.62 1.23 8.19
C ALA A 35 8.43 1.58 9.45
N GLU A 36 8.00 2.56 10.21
CA GLU A 36 8.62 2.93 11.49
C GLU A 36 8.59 1.80 12.51
N GLN A 37 7.53 1.01 12.50
CA GLN A 37 7.35 -0.11 13.44
C GLN A 37 8.17 -1.36 13.07
N VAL A 38 8.26 -1.70 11.77
CA VAL A 38 8.77 -3.02 11.36
C VAL A 38 9.91 -3.00 10.35
N CYS A 39 10.18 -1.87 9.69
CA CYS A 39 11.20 -1.79 8.63
C CYS A 39 12.39 -0.92 9.00
N ALA A 40 12.18 0.11 9.79
CA ALA A 40 13.14 1.19 10.02
C ALA A 40 14.44 0.73 10.67
N ALA A 41 14.40 -0.28 11.54
CA ALA A 41 15.59 -0.77 12.23
C ALA A 41 16.69 -1.25 11.28
N CYS A 42 16.29 -1.83 10.13
CA CYS A 42 17.22 -2.36 9.14
C CYS A 42 17.37 -1.48 7.91
N HIS A 43 16.29 -0.83 7.45
CA HIS A 43 16.29 -0.08 6.20
C HIS A 43 16.31 1.45 6.38
N GLY A 44 16.16 1.94 7.60
CA GLY A 44 15.93 3.33 7.90
C GLY A 44 14.46 3.75 7.77
N PRO A 45 14.02 4.84 8.40
CA PRO A 45 12.61 5.24 8.44
C PRO A 45 12.05 5.62 7.06
N ASP A 46 12.90 6.13 6.18
CA ASP A 46 12.55 6.46 4.78
C ASP A 46 13.12 5.45 3.75
N GLY A 47 13.79 4.41 4.21
CA GLY A 47 14.41 3.40 3.36
C GLY A 47 15.77 3.80 2.76
N ASN A 48 16.40 4.88 3.23
CA ASN A 48 17.69 5.38 2.72
C ASN A 48 18.90 4.95 3.54
N LYS A 49 18.72 4.38 4.72
CA LYS A 49 19.81 4.10 5.66
C LYS A 49 19.84 2.62 6.06
N PRO A 50 20.29 1.72 5.18
CA PRO A 50 20.53 0.34 5.57
C PRO A 50 21.52 0.25 6.73
N SER A 51 21.26 -0.59 7.70
CA SER A 51 22.17 -0.79 8.84
C SER A 51 23.28 -1.79 8.55
N ALA A 52 23.19 -2.52 7.44
CA ALA A 52 24.19 -3.47 6.97
C ALA A 52 24.25 -3.51 5.43
N PRO A 53 25.41 -3.91 4.84
CA PRO A 53 25.63 -3.87 3.39
C PRO A 53 24.72 -4.79 2.57
N ASP A 54 24.17 -5.82 3.19
CA ASP A 54 23.25 -6.79 2.56
C ASP A 54 21.78 -6.34 2.55
N GLN A 55 21.50 -5.20 3.19
CA GLN A 55 20.17 -4.62 3.24
C GLN A 55 20.01 -3.59 2.11
N PRO A 56 18.99 -3.73 1.24
CA PRO A 56 18.83 -2.80 0.14
C PRO A 56 18.25 -1.45 0.59
N VAL A 57 18.57 -0.41 -0.16
CA VAL A 57 17.88 0.88 -0.12
C VAL A 57 16.49 0.69 -0.73
N LEU A 58 15.45 1.10 -0.01
CA LEU A 58 14.05 0.98 -0.43
C LEU A 58 13.51 2.29 -1.00
N ALA A 59 14.07 3.43 -0.58
CA ALA A 59 13.63 4.75 -1.02
C ALA A 59 13.67 4.90 -2.53
N GLY A 60 12.59 5.42 -3.11
CA GLY A 60 12.49 5.67 -4.54
C GLY A 60 12.44 4.43 -5.42
N GLN A 61 12.26 3.24 -4.85
CA GLN A 61 12.04 2.02 -5.62
C GLN A 61 10.64 2.06 -6.26
N TYR A 62 10.47 1.37 -7.38
CA TYR A 62 9.15 1.27 -8.03
C TYR A 62 8.13 0.61 -7.11
N GLN A 63 6.94 1.21 -7.04
CA GLN A 63 5.89 0.76 -6.13
C GLN A 63 5.45 -0.68 -6.43
N ASP A 64 5.21 -1.01 -7.68
CA ASP A 64 4.83 -2.35 -8.11
C ASP A 64 5.91 -3.40 -7.85
N TYR A 65 7.19 -3.02 -7.97
CA TYR A 65 8.31 -3.89 -7.60
C TYR A 65 8.32 -4.18 -6.10
N LEU A 66 8.10 -3.17 -5.25
CA LEU A 66 8.03 -3.35 -3.79
C LEU A 66 6.85 -4.24 -3.39
N VAL A 67 5.68 -4.06 -4.00
CA VAL A 67 4.52 -4.93 -3.77
C VAL A 67 4.86 -6.38 -4.12
N ARG A 68 5.48 -6.60 -5.27
CA ARG A 68 5.89 -7.95 -5.70
C ARG A 68 6.93 -8.54 -4.75
N ALA A 69 7.98 -7.81 -4.42
CA ALA A 69 9.06 -8.29 -3.57
C ALA A 69 8.54 -8.70 -2.18
N LEU A 70 7.74 -7.87 -1.53
CA LEU A 70 7.14 -8.18 -0.23
C LEU A 70 6.17 -9.37 -0.32
N SER A 71 5.36 -9.44 -1.37
CA SER A 71 4.46 -10.56 -1.60
C SER A 71 5.22 -11.86 -1.83
N ASP A 72 6.31 -11.82 -2.56
CA ASP A 72 7.14 -12.99 -2.83
C ASP A 72 7.87 -13.50 -1.58
N TYR A 73 8.34 -12.62 -0.72
CA TYR A 73 8.85 -13.02 0.60
C TYR A 73 7.76 -13.66 1.45
N LYS A 74 6.57 -13.06 1.49
CA LYS A 74 5.43 -13.59 2.23
C LYS A 74 5.02 -14.98 1.76
N ASN A 75 5.00 -15.19 0.45
CA ASN A 75 4.54 -16.44 -0.19
C ASN A 75 5.66 -17.49 -0.33
N GLY A 76 6.89 -17.17 0.05
CA GLY A 76 8.02 -18.07 -0.06
C GLY A 76 8.64 -18.19 -1.45
N ARG A 77 8.23 -17.39 -2.44
CA ARG A 77 8.82 -17.35 -3.78
C ARG A 77 10.19 -16.67 -3.80
N ARG A 78 10.43 -15.79 -2.85
CA ARG A 78 11.71 -15.14 -2.64
C ARG A 78 12.28 -15.59 -1.29
N THR A 79 13.53 -16.07 -1.30
CA THR A 79 14.15 -16.66 -0.12
C THR A 79 15.06 -15.66 0.59
N ASN A 80 14.70 -15.29 1.79
CA ASN A 80 15.50 -14.61 2.78
C ASN A 80 14.79 -14.83 4.11
N ALA A 81 15.41 -15.51 5.05
CA ALA A 81 14.75 -15.92 6.28
C ALA A 81 14.26 -14.72 7.12
N ILE A 82 15.02 -13.62 7.14
CA ILE A 82 14.66 -12.40 7.89
C ILE A 82 13.47 -11.73 7.24
N MET A 83 13.55 -11.44 5.94
CA MET A 83 12.47 -10.78 5.21
C MET A 83 11.21 -11.63 5.12
N LYS A 84 11.32 -12.95 5.03
CA LYS A 84 10.18 -13.86 5.10
C LYS A 84 9.46 -13.74 6.44
N GLY A 85 10.19 -13.65 7.53
CA GLY A 85 9.62 -13.45 8.87
C GLY A 85 8.85 -12.15 9.01
N PHE A 86 9.38 -11.04 8.51
CA PHE A 86 8.69 -9.75 8.54
C PHE A 86 7.52 -9.70 7.56
N ALA A 87 7.73 -10.06 6.31
CA ALA A 87 6.69 -10.02 5.28
C ALA A 87 5.53 -10.97 5.56
N GLY A 88 5.81 -12.11 6.21
CA GLY A 88 4.79 -13.09 6.60
C GLY A 88 3.70 -12.53 7.51
N GLN A 89 4.01 -11.51 8.29
CA GLN A 89 3.09 -10.85 9.22
C GLN A 89 2.30 -9.69 8.60
N LEU A 90 2.66 -9.28 7.39
CA LEU A 90 2.00 -8.17 6.69
C LEU A 90 0.70 -8.62 6.04
N SER A 91 -0.34 -7.80 6.14
CA SER A 91 -1.53 -7.94 5.31
C SER A 91 -1.23 -7.47 3.88
N LYS A 92 -2.12 -7.81 2.95
CA LYS A 92 -2.05 -7.25 1.59
C LYS A 92 -2.08 -5.73 1.61
N GLN A 93 -2.92 -5.13 2.46
CA GLN A 93 -3.00 -3.68 2.60
C GLN A 93 -1.71 -3.08 3.18
N ASP A 94 -1.10 -3.73 4.17
CA ASP A 94 0.20 -3.30 4.69
C ASP A 94 1.27 -3.26 3.59
N ILE A 95 1.30 -4.25 2.72
CA ILE A 95 2.24 -4.32 1.59
C ILE A 95 2.02 -3.17 0.62
N GLU A 96 0.77 -2.88 0.26
CA GLU A 96 0.43 -1.75 -0.61
C GLU A 96 0.80 -0.41 0.02
N ASP A 97 0.52 -0.24 1.30
CA ASP A 97 0.82 0.99 2.05
C ASP A 97 2.34 1.22 2.18
N LEU A 98 3.10 0.17 2.52
CA LEU A 98 4.55 0.23 2.59
C LEU A 98 5.19 0.54 1.23
N ALA A 99 4.69 -0.06 0.17
CA ALA A 99 5.15 0.22 -1.18
C ALA A 99 4.88 1.66 -1.59
N ALA A 100 3.72 2.22 -1.24
CA ALA A 100 3.40 3.63 -1.46
C ALA A 100 4.33 4.55 -0.69
N TRP A 101 4.64 4.24 0.56
CA TRP A 101 5.55 5.04 1.38
C TRP A 101 6.98 5.06 0.80
N PHE A 102 7.59 3.90 0.63
CA PHE A 102 8.99 3.84 0.19
C PHE A 102 9.19 4.31 -1.25
N SER A 103 8.27 4.03 -2.16
CA SER A 103 8.37 4.49 -3.55
C SER A 103 8.34 6.02 -3.68
N GLY A 104 7.64 6.68 -2.77
CA GLY A 104 7.52 8.14 -2.73
C GLY A 104 8.70 8.86 -2.08
N GLN A 105 9.68 8.15 -1.52
CA GLN A 105 10.84 8.76 -0.87
C GLN A 105 11.94 9.11 -1.87
N ASP A 106 12.60 10.24 -1.63
CA ASP A 106 13.79 10.60 -2.42
C ASP A 106 14.96 9.67 -2.08
N ARG A 107 15.58 9.11 -3.11
CA ARG A 107 16.75 8.26 -2.94
C ARG A 107 18.01 9.10 -2.77
N THR A 108 18.45 9.29 -1.55
CA THR A 108 19.64 10.11 -1.24
C THR A 108 20.96 9.41 -1.62
N ALA A 109 21.00 8.07 -1.57
CA ALA A 109 22.20 7.29 -1.89
C ALA A 109 22.68 7.42 -3.35
N LEU A 110 21.86 7.93 -4.27
CA LEU A 110 22.26 8.18 -5.66
C LEU A 110 22.91 9.55 -5.85
N HIS A 111 22.75 10.48 -4.92
CA HIS A 111 23.35 11.81 -5.01
C HIS A 111 24.79 11.87 -4.49
N ASP A 112 25.18 10.90 -3.67
CA ASP A 112 26.50 10.87 -3.02
C ASP A 112 27.58 10.16 -3.84
N GLN A 113 27.23 9.64 -5.03
CA GLN A 113 28.15 8.92 -5.92
C GLN A 113 28.54 9.70 -7.19
N ARG A 114 28.35 11.03 -7.19
CA ARG A 114 28.75 11.90 -8.33
C ARG A 114 29.89 12.82 -7.93
#